data_1b7809366a09f26382c2dded9b5094fd
#
_entry.id   1b7809366a09f26382c2dded9b5094fd
#
_cell.length_a   1.000
_cell.length_b   1.000
_cell.length_c   1.000
_cell.angle_alpha   90.00
_cell.angle_beta   90.00
_cell.angle_gamma   90.00
#
_symmetry.space_group_name_H-M   'P 1'
#
loop_
_entity.id
_entity.type
_entity.pdbx_description
1 polymer ?
#
loop_
_entity_poly.entity_id
_entity_poly.type
_entity_poly.pdbx_seq_one_letter_code
_entity_poly.pdbx_strand_id
1 'polypeptide(L)'
;MISKLPFLAATALVCASAMAVVPTRASAEIASDWVEGHKSRARLVAAKDIAGVELQMPEGWKTYWRNPGDAGGVPPAFDWSQSQNLAHADVLYPAPKRYRDSAGETVGYKGTVVFPVRLQAKDPSKPIDLRLKLEYGVCEEICIPAQADLSLVIAPDASASVPPELKAALEHVPARADQMSPDDPQLKKVESVLDGSKPHLVLDAVFPGGAEHADIFIEAPAGLYVPLPK
;
A
#
# COMPACT_ATOMS: atom_id res chain seq x y z
N MET A 1 90.25 -7.15 32.08
CA MET A 1 89.59 -7.98 31.01
C MET A 1 88.12 -7.68 31.06
N ILE A 2 87.65 -6.83 30.16
CA ILE A 2 86.26 -6.30 30.09
C ILE A 2 85.62 -6.91 28.86
N SER A 3 84.68 -7.85 29.11
CA SER A 3 83.89 -8.52 28.08
C SER A 3 82.72 -7.65 27.68
N LYS A 4 82.57 -7.24 26.36
CA LYS A 4 81.49 -6.52 25.77
C LYS A 4 80.41 -7.51 25.25
N LEU A 5 79.19 -7.48 25.77
CA LEU A 5 78.02 -8.12 25.19
C LEU A 5 77.40 -7.19 24.10
N PRO A 6 76.93 -7.71 22.97
CA PRO A 6 76.18 -6.94 21.99
C PRO A 6 74.68 -6.96 22.33
N PHE A 7 74.09 -5.77 22.25
CA PHE A 7 72.64 -5.56 22.32
C PHE A 7 72.00 -5.97 21.00
N LEU A 8 71.13 -6.96 21.00
CA LEU A 8 70.25 -7.26 19.87
C LEU A 8 68.98 -6.37 19.98
N ALA A 9 68.85 -5.45 19.00
CA ALA A 9 67.64 -4.68 18.83
C ALA A 9 66.61 -5.52 18.06
N ALA A 10 65.50 -5.89 18.70
CA ALA A 10 64.38 -6.53 18.04
C ALA A 10 63.43 -5.48 17.50
N THR A 11 63.38 -5.37 16.18
CA THR A 11 62.47 -4.47 15.44
C THR A 11 61.11 -5.16 15.32
N ALA A 12 60.11 -4.75 16.09
CA ALA A 12 58.73 -5.23 15.97
C ALA A 12 58.02 -4.52 14.76
N LEU A 13 57.71 -5.29 13.74
CA LEU A 13 56.96 -4.86 12.60
C LEU A 13 55.46 -4.89 12.93
N VAL A 14 54.84 -3.73 13.19
CA VAL A 14 53.42 -3.60 13.42
C VAL A 14 52.70 -3.52 12.04
N CYS A 15 52.10 -4.64 11.63
CA CYS A 15 51.20 -4.66 10.47
C CYS A 15 49.88 -4.01 10.85
N ALA A 16 49.69 -2.74 10.48
CA ALA A 16 48.40 -2.06 10.57
C ALA A 16 47.49 -2.56 9.43
N SER A 17 46.56 -3.47 9.74
CA SER A 17 45.52 -3.90 8.82
C SER A 17 44.47 -2.78 8.69
N ALA A 18 44.54 -2.01 7.61
CA ALA A 18 43.51 -1.06 7.26
C ALA A 18 42.22 -1.81 6.83
N MET A 19 41.23 -1.91 7.73
CA MET A 19 39.86 -2.33 7.35
C MET A 19 39.27 -1.27 6.44
N ALA A 20 39.16 -1.57 5.16
CA ALA A 20 38.41 -0.75 4.22
C ALA A 20 36.93 -0.84 4.60
N VAL A 21 36.38 0.23 5.20
CA VAL A 21 34.94 0.42 5.37
C VAL A 21 34.37 0.66 3.98
N VAL A 22 33.79 -0.39 3.40
CA VAL A 22 33.00 -0.26 2.15
C VAL A 22 31.72 0.48 2.54
N PRO A 23 31.46 1.70 2.03
CA PRO A 23 30.20 2.37 2.30
C PRO A 23 29.09 1.54 1.65
N THR A 24 28.23 0.95 2.47
CA THR A 24 26.96 0.37 2.02
C THR A 24 26.14 1.55 1.44
N ARG A 25 26.02 1.62 0.13
CA ARG A 25 25.06 2.53 -0.52
C ARG A 25 23.68 2.07 -0.06
N ALA A 26 23.11 2.75 0.91
CA ALA A 26 21.68 2.68 1.16
C ALA A 26 21.02 3.11 -0.16
N SER A 27 20.24 2.20 -0.78
CA SER A 27 19.44 2.56 -1.95
C SER A 27 18.49 3.66 -1.49
N ALA A 28 18.62 4.85 -2.06
CA ALA A 28 17.73 5.94 -1.75
C ALA A 28 16.29 5.50 -2.08
N GLU A 29 15.37 5.73 -1.18
CA GLU A 29 13.94 5.52 -1.39
C GLU A 29 13.49 6.35 -2.60
N ILE A 30 12.77 5.71 -3.53
CA ILE A 30 12.19 6.40 -4.66
C ILE A 30 10.84 6.94 -4.20
N ALA A 31 10.77 8.22 -3.86
CA ALA A 31 9.56 8.87 -3.36
C ALA A 31 9.42 10.26 -3.96
N SER A 32 8.16 10.70 -4.11
CA SER A 32 7.85 12.10 -4.42
C SER A 32 7.85 12.95 -3.14
N ASP A 33 7.84 14.27 -3.30
CA ASP A 33 7.49 15.16 -2.21
C ASP A 33 6.06 14.92 -1.73
N TRP A 34 5.78 15.30 -0.48
CA TRP A 34 4.44 15.33 0.07
C TRP A 34 3.64 16.49 -0.52
N VAL A 35 2.42 16.20 -0.93
CA VAL A 35 1.42 17.21 -1.30
C VAL A 35 0.42 17.32 -0.17
N GLU A 36 0.35 18.50 0.43
CA GLU A 36 -0.56 18.81 1.55
C GLU A 36 -1.97 19.05 1.02
N GLY A 37 -2.94 18.42 1.66
CA GLY A 37 -4.37 18.61 1.44
C GLY A 37 -5.10 19.02 2.72
N HIS A 38 -6.43 19.09 2.67
CA HIS A 38 -7.22 19.35 3.86
C HIS A 38 -7.16 18.13 4.80
N LYS A 39 -6.62 18.30 6.02
CA LYS A 39 -6.51 17.21 7.00
C LYS A 39 -5.93 15.91 6.41
N SER A 40 -5.05 16.06 5.45
CA SER A 40 -4.38 14.94 4.81
C SER A 40 -3.14 15.40 4.06
N ARG A 41 -2.26 14.47 3.76
CA ARG A 41 -1.19 14.65 2.79
C ARG A 41 -0.97 13.36 2.02
N ALA A 42 -0.51 13.48 0.79
CA ALA A 42 -0.27 12.34 -0.08
C ALA A 42 1.11 12.41 -0.75
N ARG A 43 1.69 11.24 -1.05
CA ARG A 43 2.91 11.11 -1.86
C ARG A 43 2.90 9.80 -2.65
N LEU A 44 3.78 9.73 -3.64
CA LEU A 44 4.14 8.48 -4.30
C LEU A 44 5.41 7.91 -3.67
N VAL A 45 5.44 6.60 -3.48
CA VAL A 45 6.64 5.82 -3.18
C VAL A 45 6.76 4.73 -4.23
N ALA A 46 7.96 4.29 -4.60
CA ALA A 46 8.08 3.30 -5.66
C ALA A 46 9.30 2.39 -5.54
N ALA A 47 9.21 1.26 -6.22
CA ALA A 47 10.29 0.40 -6.69
C ALA A 47 10.10 0.18 -8.20
N LYS A 48 10.90 -0.69 -8.82
CA LYS A 48 10.97 -0.82 -10.28
C LYS A 48 9.59 -0.97 -10.98
N ASP A 49 8.78 -1.95 -10.55
CA ASP A 49 7.53 -2.33 -11.23
C ASP A 49 6.29 -2.11 -10.35
N ILE A 50 6.48 -1.40 -9.25
CA ILE A 50 5.43 -1.16 -8.28
C ILE A 50 5.57 0.23 -7.67
N ALA A 51 4.45 0.92 -7.50
CA ALA A 51 4.36 2.15 -6.74
C ALA A 51 3.39 1.98 -5.58
N GLY A 52 3.37 2.94 -4.67
CA GLY A 52 2.36 3.11 -3.63
C GLY A 52 1.89 4.55 -3.60
N VAL A 53 0.59 4.73 -3.46
CA VAL A 53 0.00 6.03 -3.14
C VAL A 53 -0.19 6.07 -1.63
N GLU A 54 0.69 6.78 -0.95
CA GLU A 54 0.62 6.95 0.50
C GLU A 54 -0.23 8.15 0.83
N LEU A 55 -1.26 7.93 1.65
CA LEU A 55 -2.16 8.94 2.16
C LEU A 55 -2.11 8.93 3.68
N GLN A 56 -1.78 10.07 4.29
CA GLN A 56 -1.75 10.25 5.74
C GLN A 56 -2.82 11.24 6.18
N MET A 57 -3.52 10.88 7.25
CA MET A 57 -4.56 11.67 7.88
C MET A 57 -4.31 11.74 9.38
N PRO A 58 -4.68 12.84 10.06
CA PRO A 58 -4.61 12.93 11.51
C PRO A 58 -5.51 11.91 12.21
N GLU A 59 -5.29 11.74 13.50
CA GLU A 59 -6.17 10.92 14.33
C GLU A 59 -7.64 11.37 14.22
N GLY A 60 -8.57 10.41 14.20
CA GLY A 60 -10.00 10.63 14.00
C GLY A 60 -10.43 10.63 12.54
N TRP A 61 -9.57 11.10 11.64
CA TRP A 61 -9.88 11.23 10.23
C TRP A 61 -9.73 9.90 9.48
N LYS A 62 -10.61 9.70 8.46
CA LYS A 62 -10.66 8.50 7.61
C LYS A 62 -10.83 8.87 6.14
N THR A 63 -10.40 7.95 5.27
CA THR A 63 -10.80 7.89 3.87
C THR A 63 -11.51 6.58 3.57
N TYR A 64 -12.06 6.43 2.39
CA TYR A 64 -12.95 5.33 2.04
C TYR A 64 -12.26 4.24 1.25
N TRP A 65 -12.76 3.03 1.40
CA TRP A 65 -12.52 1.94 0.47
C TRP A 65 -13.33 2.18 -0.81
N ARG A 66 -13.05 1.41 -1.88
CA ARG A 66 -13.74 1.55 -3.19
C ARG A 66 -15.27 1.43 -3.08
N ASN A 67 -15.77 0.66 -2.10
CA ASN A 67 -17.17 0.62 -1.70
C ASN A 67 -17.30 1.21 -0.28
N PRO A 68 -17.77 2.43 -0.12
CA PRO A 68 -17.67 3.17 1.13
C PRO A 68 -18.62 2.67 2.23
N GLY A 69 -19.54 1.74 1.93
CA GLY A 69 -20.52 1.20 2.86
C GLY A 69 -21.87 1.92 2.79
N ASP A 70 -22.80 1.51 3.69
CA ASP A 70 -24.21 1.92 3.64
C ASP A 70 -24.43 3.41 3.92
N ALA A 71 -23.58 4.03 4.71
CA ALA A 71 -23.62 5.46 4.99
C ALA A 71 -23.06 6.32 3.84
N GLY A 72 -22.52 5.71 2.77
CA GLY A 72 -21.93 6.41 1.64
C GLY A 72 -20.54 6.98 1.93
N GLY A 73 -20.03 7.78 0.99
CA GLY A 73 -18.72 8.41 1.05
C GLY A 73 -18.14 8.71 -0.33
N VAL A 74 -16.93 9.26 -0.37
CA VAL A 74 -16.19 9.57 -1.60
C VAL A 74 -14.94 8.69 -1.65
N PRO A 75 -14.99 7.54 -2.35
CA PRO A 75 -13.82 6.68 -2.54
C PRO A 75 -12.69 7.40 -3.26
N PRO A 76 -11.42 6.98 -3.04
CA PRO A 76 -10.30 7.48 -3.83
C PRO A 76 -10.46 7.14 -5.31
N ALA A 77 -10.29 8.13 -6.16
CA ALA A 77 -10.22 8.01 -7.62
C ALA A 77 -8.80 8.34 -8.09
N PHE A 78 -8.25 7.47 -8.92
CA PHE A 78 -6.86 7.53 -9.38
C PHE A 78 -6.82 7.76 -10.89
N ASP A 79 -6.54 8.98 -11.32
CA ASP A 79 -6.36 9.30 -12.73
C ASP A 79 -4.88 9.36 -13.10
N TRP A 80 -4.43 8.37 -13.87
CA TRP A 80 -3.06 8.22 -14.38
C TRP A 80 -2.89 8.68 -15.81
N SER A 81 -3.92 9.29 -16.41
CA SER A 81 -3.98 9.59 -17.86
C SER A 81 -2.85 10.50 -18.36
N GLN A 82 -2.27 11.32 -17.48
CA GLN A 82 -1.16 12.22 -17.78
C GLN A 82 0.23 11.54 -17.70
N SER A 83 0.29 10.27 -17.27
CA SER A 83 1.56 9.54 -17.14
C SER A 83 2.15 9.22 -18.52
N GLN A 84 3.49 9.21 -18.60
CA GLN A 84 4.21 8.85 -19.82
C GLN A 84 4.86 7.49 -19.66
N ASN A 85 4.91 6.72 -20.74
CA ASN A 85 5.43 5.36 -20.79
C ASN A 85 4.72 4.37 -19.86
N LEU A 86 3.51 4.68 -19.39
CA LEU A 86 2.67 3.80 -18.59
C LEU A 86 1.62 3.13 -19.49
N ALA A 87 1.66 1.81 -19.59
CA ALA A 87 0.65 1.03 -20.32
C ALA A 87 -0.55 0.73 -19.44
N HIS A 88 -0.30 0.36 -18.17
CA HIS A 88 -1.34 0.00 -17.21
C HIS A 88 -0.88 0.29 -15.79
N ALA A 89 -1.82 0.72 -14.94
CA ALA A 89 -1.67 0.89 -13.50
C ALA A 89 -2.83 0.16 -12.81
N ASP A 90 -2.52 -0.88 -12.03
CA ASP A 90 -3.50 -1.68 -11.29
C ASP A 90 -3.41 -1.32 -9.81
N VAL A 91 -4.40 -0.57 -9.32
CA VAL A 91 -4.46 -0.13 -7.93
C VAL A 91 -5.01 -1.24 -7.05
N LEU A 92 -4.20 -1.66 -6.09
CA LEU A 92 -4.55 -2.66 -5.10
C LEU A 92 -5.04 -1.98 -3.83
N TYR A 93 -6.05 -2.58 -3.21
CA TYR A 93 -6.61 -2.05 -1.97
C TYR A 93 -6.26 -2.99 -0.83
N PRO A 94 -5.53 -2.53 0.22
CA PRO A 94 -5.40 -3.29 1.46
C PRO A 94 -6.77 -3.65 2.03
N ALA A 95 -6.86 -4.70 2.83
CA ALA A 95 -8.10 -5.07 3.51
C ALA A 95 -8.61 -3.87 4.34
N PRO A 96 -9.83 -3.38 4.07
CA PRO A 96 -10.37 -2.21 4.77
C PRO A 96 -10.87 -2.60 6.17
N LYS A 97 -11.33 -1.59 6.92
CA LYS A 97 -12.03 -1.80 8.17
C LYS A 97 -13.43 -1.18 8.12
N ARG A 98 -14.35 -1.78 8.88
CA ARG A 98 -15.68 -1.25 9.11
C ARG A 98 -15.65 -0.25 10.25
N TYR A 99 -16.25 0.90 10.06
CA TYR A 99 -16.39 1.95 11.08
C TYR A 99 -17.85 2.28 11.25
N ARG A 100 -18.29 2.36 12.51
CA ARG A 100 -19.64 2.80 12.86
C ARG A 100 -19.57 4.16 13.53
N ASP A 101 -20.36 5.09 13.04
CA ASP A 101 -20.54 6.43 13.60
C ASP A 101 -22.02 6.83 13.56
N SER A 102 -22.33 8.09 13.86
CA SER A 102 -23.71 8.60 13.89
C SER A 102 -24.40 8.59 12.53
N ALA A 103 -23.64 8.60 11.43
CA ALA A 103 -24.16 8.54 10.05
C ALA A 103 -24.47 7.10 9.59
N GLY A 104 -23.92 6.07 10.30
CA GLY A 104 -24.08 4.68 9.96
C GLY A 104 -22.76 3.92 9.83
N GLU A 105 -22.75 2.86 9.02
CA GLU A 105 -21.54 2.07 8.78
C GLU A 105 -20.83 2.50 7.52
N THR A 106 -19.53 2.74 7.65
CA THR A 106 -18.62 3.07 6.56
C THR A 106 -17.47 2.08 6.50
N VAL A 107 -16.90 1.89 5.30
CA VAL A 107 -15.75 1.03 5.05
C VAL A 107 -14.59 1.86 4.52
N GLY A 108 -13.41 1.71 5.10
CA GLY A 108 -12.26 2.51 4.70
C GLY A 108 -11.03 2.35 5.59
N TYR A 109 -10.30 3.46 5.74
CA TYR A 109 -8.99 3.49 6.39
C TYR A 109 -8.85 4.73 7.26
N LYS A 110 -8.26 4.57 8.45
CA LYS A 110 -7.90 5.67 9.36
C LYS A 110 -6.38 5.82 9.45
N GLY A 111 -5.93 7.04 9.71
CA GLY A 111 -4.50 7.34 9.87
C GLY A 111 -3.73 7.27 8.56
N THR A 112 -2.81 6.33 8.42
CA THR A 112 -2.03 6.15 7.20
C THR A 112 -2.53 4.93 6.43
N VAL A 113 -2.70 5.09 5.11
CA VAL A 113 -2.92 4.00 4.17
C VAL A 113 -1.99 4.16 2.98
N VAL A 114 -1.46 3.04 2.48
CA VAL A 114 -0.74 2.98 1.21
C VAL A 114 -1.55 2.10 0.28
N PHE A 115 -1.90 2.62 -0.90
CA PHE A 115 -2.51 1.85 -1.98
C PHE A 115 -1.41 1.39 -2.92
N PRO A 116 -1.04 0.09 -2.94
CA PRO A 116 -0.06 -0.41 -3.87
C PRO A 116 -0.58 -0.33 -5.31
N VAL A 117 0.30 -0.04 -6.26
CA VAL A 117 -0.04 0.08 -7.68
C VAL A 117 0.93 -0.73 -8.50
N ARG A 118 0.46 -1.81 -9.14
CA ARG A 118 1.27 -2.54 -10.10
C ARG A 118 1.37 -1.74 -11.39
N LEU A 119 2.60 -1.56 -11.86
CA LEU A 119 2.90 -0.75 -13.03
C LEU A 119 3.34 -1.63 -14.19
N GLN A 120 2.85 -1.31 -15.37
CA GLN A 120 3.32 -1.89 -16.62
C GLN A 120 3.79 -0.77 -17.55
N ALA A 121 5.08 -0.77 -17.89
CA ALA A 121 5.64 0.16 -18.86
C ALA A 121 5.22 -0.24 -20.29
N LYS A 122 5.02 0.77 -21.18
CA LYS A 122 4.90 0.55 -22.63
C LYS A 122 6.23 0.08 -23.23
N ASP A 123 7.32 0.68 -22.79
CA ASP A 123 8.70 0.36 -23.17
C ASP A 123 9.54 0.18 -21.88
N PRO A 124 9.89 -1.07 -21.51
CA PRO A 124 10.64 -1.33 -20.28
C PRO A 124 12.07 -0.77 -20.25
N SER A 125 12.60 -0.32 -21.41
CA SER A 125 13.92 0.29 -21.52
C SER A 125 13.93 1.79 -21.19
N LYS A 126 12.76 2.39 -21.01
CA LYS A 126 12.58 3.83 -20.75
C LYS A 126 12.00 4.07 -19.37
N PRO A 127 12.26 5.25 -18.79
CA PRO A 127 11.64 5.62 -17.51
C PRO A 127 10.12 5.73 -17.65
N ILE A 128 9.42 5.43 -16.54
CA ILE A 128 8.01 5.76 -16.39
C ILE A 128 7.91 7.12 -15.70
N ASP A 129 7.27 8.11 -16.34
CA ASP A 129 6.90 9.38 -15.70
C ASP A 129 5.47 9.23 -15.18
N LEU A 130 5.35 8.90 -13.87
CA LEU A 130 4.06 8.80 -13.20
C LEU A 130 3.50 10.20 -12.93
N ARG A 131 2.25 10.39 -13.30
CA ARG A 131 1.45 11.57 -12.99
C ARG A 131 0.08 11.12 -12.54
N LEU A 132 -0.23 11.33 -11.27
CA LEU A 132 -1.48 10.95 -10.65
C LEU A 132 -2.26 12.21 -10.26
N LYS A 133 -3.49 12.34 -10.74
CA LYS A 133 -4.49 13.19 -10.12
C LYS A 133 -5.32 12.31 -9.20
N LEU A 134 -5.15 12.52 -7.90
CA LEU A 134 -5.86 11.79 -6.84
C LEU A 134 -7.01 12.64 -6.33
N GLU A 135 -8.24 12.13 -6.40
CA GLU A 135 -9.44 12.73 -5.78
C GLU A 135 -9.98 11.79 -4.73
N TYR A 136 -10.31 12.27 -3.52
CA TYR A 136 -10.75 11.42 -2.40
C TYR A 136 -11.55 12.23 -1.37
N GLY A 137 -12.31 11.53 -0.55
CA GLY A 137 -12.96 12.11 0.62
C GLY A 137 -12.12 11.94 1.88
N VAL A 138 -12.01 12.99 2.70
CA VAL A 138 -11.41 12.96 4.04
C VAL A 138 -12.49 13.32 5.05
N CYS A 139 -12.76 12.44 5.99
CA CYS A 139 -13.95 12.52 6.84
C CYS A 139 -13.63 12.27 8.30
N GLU A 140 -14.21 13.07 9.16
CA GLU A 140 -14.35 12.85 10.61
C GLU A 140 -15.84 12.89 10.94
N GLU A 141 -16.40 14.02 11.36
CA GLU A 141 -17.84 14.25 11.49
C GLU A 141 -18.46 14.71 10.16
N ILE A 142 -17.70 15.46 9.38
CA ILE A 142 -18.07 15.90 8.02
C ILE A 142 -17.08 15.35 7.00
N CYS A 143 -17.55 15.16 5.77
CA CYS A 143 -16.73 14.73 4.65
C CYS A 143 -16.33 15.92 3.79
N ILE A 144 -15.04 16.06 3.54
CA ILE A 144 -14.46 17.13 2.75
C ILE A 144 -13.79 16.51 1.53
N PRO A 145 -14.19 16.89 0.31
CA PRO A 145 -13.46 16.51 -0.90
C PRO A 145 -12.03 17.06 -0.84
N ALA A 146 -11.06 16.23 -1.17
CA ALA A 146 -9.65 16.57 -1.27
C ALA A 146 -9.09 16.07 -2.60
N GLN A 147 -8.00 16.71 -3.05
CA GLN A 147 -7.27 16.29 -4.23
C GLN A 147 -5.77 16.52 -4.04
N ALA A 148 -4.97 15.72 -4.75
CA ALA A 148 -3.53 15.87 -4.81
C ALA A 148 -3.02 15.52 -6.21
N ASP A 149 -2.16 16.40 -6.75
CA ASP A 149 -1.44 16.14 -8.01
C ASP A 149 -0.04 15.66 -7.66
N LEU A 150 0.24 14.39 -7.94
CA LEU A 150 1.48 13.71 -7.57
C LEU A 150 2.27 13.34 -8.81
N SER A 151 3.60 13.45 -8.74
CA SER A 151 4.47 13.02 -9.83
C SER A 151 5.74 12.34 -9.33
N LEU A 152 6.18 11.31 -10.06
CA LEU A 152 7.39 10.56 -9.74
C LEU A 152 7.95 9.91 -11.00
N VAL A 153 9.26 10.06 -11.23
CA VAL A 153 9.94 9.39 -12.34
C VAL A 153 10.63 8.13 -11.83
N ILE A 154 10.30 6.99 -12.42
CA ILE A 154 10.91 5.68 -12.12
C ILE A 154 11.85 5.32 -13.27
N ALA A 155 13.14 5.24 -13.00
CA ALA A 155 14.14 4.85 -13.99
C ALA A 155 14.01 3.35 -14.35
N PRO A 156 14.40 2.91 -15.57
CA PRO A 156 14.29 1.51 -15.99
C PRO A 156 15.21 0.58 -15.18
N ASP A 157 16.28 1.11 -14.61
CA ASP A 157 17.23 0.44 -13.72
C ASP A 157 16.97 0.72 -12.24
N ALA A 158 15.77 1.23 -11.90
CA ALA A 158 15.36 1.48 -10.53
C ALA A 158 15.49 0.21 -9.66
N SER A 159 15.79 0.41 -8.38
CA SER A 159 15.89 -0.70 -7.42
C SER A 159 14.58 -1.51 -7.36
N ALA A 160 14.72 -2.82 -7.30
CA ALA A 160 13.61 -3.73 -7.01
C ALA A 160 13.30 -3.81 -5.49
N SER A 161 14.08 -3.13 -4.64
CA SER A 161 13.84 -3.08 -3.20
C SER A 161 12.59 -2.25 -2.92
N VAL A 162 11.56 -2.91 -2.44
CA VAL A 162 10.27 -2.29 -2.12
C VAL A 162 10.38 -1.51 -0.82
N PRO A 163 9.97 -0.23 -0.75
CA PRO A 163 9.93 0.55 0.49
C PRO A 163 9.14 -0.16 1.59
N PRO A 164 9.55 -0.03 2.88
CA PRO A 164 8.93 -0.75 3.98
C PRO A 164 7.42 -0.55 4.11
N GLU A 165 6.94 0.69 3.95
CA GLU A 165 5.52 1.04 4.01
C GLU A 165 4.73 0.41 2.86
N LEU A 166 5.29 0.36 1.66
CA LEU A 166 4.68 -0.28 0.51
C LEU A 166 4.66 -1.80 0.66
N LYS A 167 5.74 -2.38 1.22
CA LYS A 167 5.80 -3.80 1.53
C LYS A 167 4.74 -4.19 2.56
N ALA A 168 4.63 -3.44 3.65
CA ALA A 168 3.60 -3.66 4.67
C ALA A 168 2.19 -3.57 4.08
N ALA A 169 1.94 -2.60 3.19
CA ALA A 169 0.65 -2.48 2.52
C ALA A 169 0.32 -3.68 1.63
N LEU A 170 1.31 -4.20 0.89
CA LEU A 170 1.14 -5.39 0.05
C LEU A 170 0.76 -6.64 0.85
N GLU A 171 1.31 -6.80 2.06
CA GLU A 171 0.98 -7.89 2.98
C GLU A 171 -0.49 -7.85 3.47
N HIS A 172 -1.12 -6.67 3.40
CA HIS A 172 -2.52 -6.47 3.76
C HIS A 172 -3.48 -6.49 2.56
N VAL A 173 -2.98 -6.60 1.33
CA VAL A 173 -3.83 -6.81 0.16
C VAL A 173 -4.35 -8.24 0.18
N PRO A 174 -5.68 -8.46 0.12
CA PRO A 174 -6.24 -9.81 0.07
C PRO A 174 -5.65 -10.63 -1.07
N ALA A 175 -5.27 -11.86 -0.79
CA ALA A 175 -4.81 -12.81 -1.80
C ALA A 175 -5.94 -13.13 -2.78
N ARG A 176 -5.58 -13.33 -4.05
CA ARG A 176 -6.54 -13.82 -5.05
C ARG A 176 -6.89 -15.27 -4.75
N ALA A 177 -8.08 -15.70 -5.15
CA ALA A 177 -8.58 -17.06 -4.90
C ALA A 177 -7.64 -18.17 -5.45
N ASP A 178 -6.92 -17.88 -6.53
CA ASP A 178 -5.92 -18.80 -7.12
C ASP A 178 -4.58 -18.83 -6.37
N GLN A 179 -4.39 -17.96 -5.39
CA GLN A 179 -3.17 -17.81 -4.57
C GLN A 179 -3.40 -18.15 -3.09
N MET A 180 -4.64 -18.49 -2.72
CA MET A 180 -5.01 -18.76 -1.34
C MET A 180 -4.50 -20.13 -0.88
N SER A 181 -4.03 -20.17 0.37
CA SER A 181 -3.65 -21.40 1.07
C SER A 181 -4.84 -21.99 1.86
N PRO A 182 -4.75 -23.26 2.32
CA PRO A 182 -5.78 -23.84 3.19
C PRO A 182 -6.00 -23.09 4.51
N ASP A 183 -5.00 -22.32 4.97
CA ASP A 183 -5.06 -21.55 6.19
C ASP A 183 -5.66 -20.14 6.00
N ASP A 184 -5.92 -19.76 4.75
CA ASP A 184 -6.59 -18.49 4.43
C ASP A 184 -8.12 -18.63 4.55
N PRO A 185 -8.86 -17.53 4.77
CA PRO A 185 -10.32 -17.50 4.74
C PRO A 185 -10.86 -18.05 3.41
N GLN A 186 -11.85 -18.91 3.45
CA GLN A 186 -12.40 -19.56 2.27
C GLN A 186 -13.90 -19.30 2.14
N LEU A 187 -14.32 -18.82 0.98
CA LEU A 187 -15.73 -18.76 0.60
C LEU A 187 -16.15 -20.16 0.09
N LYS A 188 -17.01 -20.83 0.83
CA LYS A 188 -17.48 -22.19 0.50
C LYS A 188 -18.69 -22.20 -0.41
N LYS A 189 -19.60 -21.22 -0.22
CA LYS A 189 -20.85 -21.17 -0.97
C LYS A 189 -21.34 -19.73 -1.09
N VAL A 190 -21.94 -19.44 -2.22
CA VAL A 190 -22.72 -18.23 -2.47
C VAL A 190 -24.08 -18.66 -2.98
N GLU A 191 -25.14 -18.27 -2.32
CA GLU A 191 -26.51 -18.49 -2.77
C GLU A 191 -27.21 -17.14 -2.98
N SER A 192 -27.89 -17.01 -4.10
CA SER A 192 -28.74 -15.84 -4.36
C SER A 192 -30.21 -16.26 -4.21
N VAL A 193 -30.91 -15.59 -3.29
CA VAL A 193 -32.36 -15.73 -3.12
C VAL A 193 -32.97 -14.46 -3.69
N LEU A 194 -33.38 -14.50 -4.94
CA LEU A 194 -33.89 -13.33 -5.67
C LEU A 194 -35.40 -13.26 -5.70
N ASP A 195 -36.06 -14.40 -5.39
CA ASP A 195 -37.51 -14.48 -5.34
C ASP A 195 -38.06 -14.00 -3.99
N GLY A 196 -39.11 -13.15 -4.05
CA GLY A 196 -39.77 -12.64 -2.84
C GLY A 196 -39.54 -11.16 -2.57
N SER A 197 -40.06 -10.71 -1.43
CA SER A 197 -40.08 -9.29 -1.05
C SER A 197 -38.73 -8.76 -0.51
N LYS A 198 -37.75 -9.63 -0.26
CA LYS A 198 -36.44 -9.28 0.28
C LYS A 198 -35.35 -10.10 -0.41
N PRO A 199 -34.94 -9.72 -1.62
CA PRO A 199 -33.81 -10.36 -2.29
C PRO A 199 -32.55 -10.25 -1.42
N HIS A 200 -31.78 -11.36 -1.32
CA HIS A 200 -30.56 -11.39 -0.51
C HIS A 200 -29.55 -12.41 -1.03
N LEU A 201 -28.32 -12.25 -0.62
CA LEU A 201 -27.22 -13.20 -0.83
C LEU A 201 -26.93 -13.91 0.51
N VAL A 202 -26.71 -15.21 0.45
CA VAL A 202 -26.20 -16.00 1.58
C VAL A 202 -24.77 -16.41 1.25
N LEU A 203 -23.84 -16.04 2.13
CA LEU A 203 -22.43 -16.35 2.00
C LEU A 203 -22.05 -17.35 3.10
N ASP A 204 -21.53 -18.50 2.71
CA ASP A 204 -20.96 -19.50 3.63
C ASP A 204 -19.43 -19.41 3.52
N ALA A 205 -18.78 -18.95 4.60
CA ALA A 205 -17.36 -18.74 4.65
C ALA A 205 -16.74 -19.41 5.88
N VAL A 206 -15.54 -19.95 5.69
CA VAL A 206 -14.72 -20.56 6.75
C VAL A 206 -13.53 -19.68 7.02
N PHE A 207 -13.32 -19.36 8.29
CA PHE A 207 -12.19 -18.60 8.79
C PHE A 207 -11.34 -19.53 9.68
N PRO A 208 -10.23 -20.09 9.20
CA PRO A 208 -9.41 -21.04 9.94
C PRO A 208 -8.88 -20.49 11.27
N GLY A 209 -8.62 -19.18 11.35
CA GLY A 209 -8.23 -18.47 12.57
C GLY A 209 -9.37 -18.11 13.52
N GLY A 210 -10.62 -18.54 13.22
CA GLY A 210 -11.83 -18.16 13.95
C GLY A 210 -12.53 -16.94 13.35
N ALA A 211 -13.83 -16.80 13.64
CA ALA A 211 -14.67 -15.76 13.07
C ALA A 211 -14.77 -14.48 13.92
N GLU A 212 -14.18 -14.46 15.11
CA GLU A 212 -14.37 -13.38 16.10
C GLU A 212 -13.92 -11.99 15.59
N HIS A 213 -12.90 -11.96 14.71
CA HIS A 213 -12.38 -10.73 14.10
C HIS A 213 -12.50 -10.74 12.57
N ALA A 214 -13.28 -11.68 12.03
CA ALA A 214 -13.49 -11.79 10.60
C ALA A 214 -14.54 -10.79 10.12
N ASP A 215 -14.35 -10.28 8.91
CA ASP A 215 -15.34 -9.45 8.22
C ASP A 215 -15.39 -9.84 6.74
N ILE A 216 -16.51 -9.56 6.08
CA ILE A 216 -16.71 -9.80 4.66
C ILE A 216 -17.06 -8.49 3.99
N PHE A 217 -16.34 -8.16 2.93
CA PHE A 217 -16.58 -7.00 2.10
C PHE A 217 -16.90 -7.44 0.68
N ILE A 218 -17.96 -6.89 0.10
CA ILE A 218 -18.44 -7.25 -1.22
C ILE A 218 -18.10 -6.12 -2.19
N GLU A 219 -17.48 -6.46 -3.31
CA GLU A 219 -17.29 -5.57 -4.44
C GLU A 219 -18.38 -5.85 -5.46
N ALA A 220 -19.05 -4.79 -5.90
CA ALA A 220 -20.05 -4.87 -6.95
C ALA A 220 -19.59 -4.12 -8.21
N PRO A 221 -20.06 -4.53 -9.40
CA PRO A 221 -19.86 -3.75 -10.62
C PRO A 221 -20.36 -2.31 -10.46
N ALA A 222 -19.76 -1.39 -11.22
CA ALA A 222 -20.16 0.03 -11.20
C ALA A 222 -21.66 0.20 -11.43
N GLY A 223 -22.30 0.99 -10.59
CA GLY A 223 -23.74 1.25 -10.64
C GLY A 223 -24.62 0.23 -9.90
N LEU A 224 -24.05 -0.84 -9.36
CA LEU A 224 -24.77 -1.80 -8.52
C LEU A 224 -24.41 -1.57 -7.05
N TYR A 225 -25.42 -1.30 -6.24
CA TYR A 225 -25.27 -1.22 -4.78
C TYR A 225 -25.53 -2.57 -4.14
N VAL A 226 -24.61 -3.02 -3.30
CA VAL A 226 -24.77 -4.19 -2.44
C VAL A 226 -24.56 -3.74 -1.00
N PRO A 227 -25.57 -3.92 -0.11
CA PRO A 227 -25.43 -3.57 1.30
C PRO A 227 -24.30 -4.34 1.97
N LEU A 228 -23.79 -3.79 3.07
CA LEU A 228 -22.79 -4.49 3.87
C LEU A 228 -23.37 -5.81 4.45
N PRO A 229 -22.61 -6.90 4.40
CA PRO A 229 -23.00 -8.16 5.03
C PRO A 229 -23.26 -7.97 6.54
N LYS A 230 -24.22 -8.71 7.07
CA LYS A 230 -24.63 -8.69 8.48
C LYS A 230 -24.22 -9.97 9.16
#